data_f02f5e1e96121942466a077853c07b4c
#
_entry.id   f02f5e1e96121942466a077853c07b4c
#
_cell.length_a   1.000
_cell.length_b   1.000
_cell.length_c   1.000
_cell.angle_alpha   90.00
_cell.angle_beta   90.00
_cell.angle_gamma   90.00
#
_symmetry.space_group_name_H-M   'P 1'
#
loop_
_entity.id
_entity.type
_entity.pdbx_description
1 polymer ?
#
loop_
_entity_poly.entity_id
_entity_poly.type
_entity_poly.pdbx_seq_one_letter_code
_entity_poly.pdbx_strand_id
1 'polypeptide(L)'
;MSAEEPPGSPGTPSTGPLRGQALRAGDHVTKVEAVVIRERVETVIDAVEAETGHVGVTVVEAIGHGRQRGVTHEYRGRVFESRFLPKALLTFVVEDSIAHAVVAAIADAARSGHESGDGIVWTTPIASVTHNRTGLPLGEVEVG
;
A
#
# COMPACT_ATOMS: atom_id res chain seq x y z
N MET A 1 -45.27 -3.59 -15.39
CA MET A 1 -44.75 -3.19 -15.36
C MET A 1 -44.13 -3.02 -14.98
N SER A 2 -43.81 -3.22 -15.25
CA SER A 2 -43.00 -2.90 -15.02
C SER A 2 -42.40 -2.58 -14.53
N ALA A 3 -42.20 -2.75 -14.53
CA ALA A 3 -41.47 -2.28 -14.13
C ALA A 3 -40.86 -2.15 -13.84
N GLU A 4 -40.48 -2.23 -14.08
CA GLU A 4 -39.60 -1.90 -13.95
C GLU A 4 -38.86 -1.73 -13.47
N GLU A 5 -38.75 -1.95 -13.50
CA GLU A 5 -37.75 -1.67 -13.16
C GLU A 5 -37.28 -1.16 -13.29
N PRO A 6 -37.15 -0.97 -13.33
CA PRO A 6 -36.30 -0.32 -13.47
C PRO A 6 -35.54 -0.32 -13.44
N PRO A 7 -35.18 -0.34 -13.82
CA PRO A 7 -34.11 -0.24 -13.82
C PRO A 7 -33.37 -0.03 -13.33
N GLY A 8 -33.23 -0.11 -13.07
CA GLY A 8 -32.43 0.24 -12.61
C GLY A 8 -32.07 0.21 -12.23
N SER A 9 -32.28 0.01 -12.38
CA SER A 9 -31.79 0.18 -11.97
C SER A 9 -31.16 0.11 -11.82
N PRO A 10 -31.07 0.05 -12.00
CA PRO A 10 -30.19 0.12 -11.87
C PRO A 10 -29.46 -0.03 -11.47
N GLY A 11 -29.41 -0.27 -11.42
CA GLY A 11 -28.64 -0.37 -11.06
C GLY A 11 -28.27 -0.89 -10.80
N THR A 12 -28.29 -1.24 -10.97
CA THR A 12 -27.82 -1.56 -10.72
C THR A 12 -27.20 -2.00 -10.61
N PRO A 13 -27.04 -2.27 -10.73
CA PRO A 13 -26.28 -2.57 -10.65
C PRO A 13 -25.57 -2.85 -10.68
N SER A 14 -25.34 -3.13 -10.97
CA SER A 14 -24.64 -3.41 -11.03
C SER A 14 -23.83 -3.29 -11.00
N THR A 15 -23.48 -3.20 -10.97
CA THR A 15 -22.64 -2.99 -11.03
C THR A 15 -21.76 -3.71 -10.61
N GLY A 16 -21.42 -3.77 -10.42
CA GLY A 16 -20.53 -4.51 -9.95
C GLY A 16 -20.07 -5.48 -10.81
N PRO A 17 -19.54 -6.30 -10.37
CA PRO A 17 -18.81 -7.10 -11.07
C PRO A 17 -19.61 -7.72 -11.93
N LEU A 18 -19.41 -7.95 -12.64
CA LEU A 18 -19.98 -8.37 -13.46
C LEU A 18 -20.81 -9.18 -13.03
N ARG A 19 -21.68 -9.26 -13.47
CA ARG A 19 -22.53 -9.81 -13.19
C ARG A 19 -22.35 -11.09 -13.11
N GLY A 20 -22.94 -11.76 -12.50
CA GLY A 20 -22.84 -13.03 -12.46
C GLY A 20 -21.72 -13.53 -11.71
N GLN A 21 -20.85 -12.73 -11.43
CA GLN A 21 -19.78 -13.08 -10.83
C GLN A 21 -19.71 -12.53 -9.58
N ALA A 22 -20.21 -12.99 -8.53
CA ALA A 22 -20.02 -12.48 -7.24
C ALA A 22 -18.62 -12.67 -6.87
N LEU A 23 -18.00 -11.66 -6.34
CA LEU A 23 -16.65 -11.79 -5.89
C LEU A 23 -16.63 -12.58 -4.62
N ARG A 24 -15.65 -13.39 -4.45
CA ARG A 24 -15.52 -14.20 -3.26
C ARG A 24 -14.55 -13.54 -2.32
N ALA A 25 -14.56 -13.99 -1.07
CA ALA A 25 -13.59 -13.46 -0.14
C ALA A 25 -12.24 -13.79 -0.67
N GLY A 26 -11.35 -12.95 -0.69
CA GLY A 26 -10.04 -13.19 -1.25
C GLY A 26 -9.90 -12.73 -2.68
N ASP A 27 -11.00 -12.47 -3.35
CA ASP A 27 -10.90 -11.91 -4.68
C ASP A 27 -10.71 -10.41 -4.64
N HIS A 28 -11.01 -9.78 -3.52
CA HIS A 28 -10.83 -8.36 -3.40
C HIS A 28 -9.45 -8.08 -2.88
N VAL A 29 -8.69 -7.35 -3.61
CA VAL A 29 -7.33 -7.03 -3.23
C VAL A 29 -7.10 -5.54 -3.23
N THR A 30 -6.18 -5.12 -2.41
CA THR A 30 -5.81 -3.74 -2.25
C THR A 30 -4.31 -3.61 -2.38
N LYS A 31 -3.87 -2.59 -3.08
CA LYS A 31 -2.47 -2.26 -3.11
C LYS A 31 -2.24 -1.22 -2.03
N VAL A 32 -1.32 -1.50 -1.12
CA VAL A 32 -0.94 -0.57 -0.09
C VAL A 32 0.45 -0.10 -0.44
N GLU A 33 0.61 1.21 -0.59
CA GLU A 33 1.91 1.75 -0.90
C GLU A 33 2.29 2.79 0.12
N ALA A 34 3.56 2.90 0.39
CA ALA A 34 4.04 3.85 1.37
C ALA A 34 5.39 4.39 0.95
N VAL A 35 5.59 5.68 1.18
CA VAL A 35 6.90 6.27 1.05
C VAL A 35 7.40 6.47 2.47
N VAL A 36 8.54 5.91 2.79
CA VAL A 36 9.09 6.00 4.14
C VAL A 36 10.55 6.42 4.06
N ILE A 37 11.09 6.88 5.17
CA ILE A 37 12.49 7.20 5.23
C ILE A 37 13.26 5.90 5.07
N ARG A 38 14.34 5.95 4.28
CA ARG A 38 15.02 4.69 3.93
C ARG A 38 15.47 3.91 5.16
N GLU A 39 15.88 4.59 6.20
CA GLU A 39 16.35 3.87 7.38
C GLU A 39 15.25 3.14 8.10
N ARG A 40 14.00 3.42 7.81
CA ARG A 40 12.90 2.75 8.50
C ARG A 40 12.34 1.57 7.72
N VAL A 41 12.89 1.26 6.56
CA VAL A 41 12.31 0.23 5.71
C VAL A 41 12.19 -1.10 6.42
N GLU A 42 13.27 -1.58 7.03
CA GLU A 42 13.20 -2.87 7.67
C GLU A 42 12.28 -2.86 8.87
N THR A 43 12.28 -1.77 9.62
CA THR A 43 11.39 -1.67 10.76
C THR A 43 9.92 -1.72 10.32
N VAL A 44 9.62 -1.08 9.20
CA VAL A 44 8.26 -1.08 8.68
C VAL A 44 7.87 -2.48 8.20
N ILE A 45 8.75 -3.13 7.47
CA ILE A 45 8.45 -4.47 6.96
C ILE A 45 8.26 -5.43 8.13
N ASP A 46 9.11 -5.36 9.14
CA ASP A 46 8.99 -6.23 10.29
C ASP A 46 7.69 -5.98 11.03
N ALA A 47 7.25 -4.73 11.12
CA ALA A 47 6.01 -4.41 11.79
C ALA A 47 4.81 -4.98 11.05
N VAL A 48 4.83 -4.90 9.72
CA VAL A 48 3.74 -5.46 8.93
C VAL A 48 3.71 -6.96 9.12
N GLU A 49 4.88 -7.60 9.10
CA GLU A 49 4.90 -9.04 9.27
C GLU A 49 4.44 -9.44 10.67
N ALA A 50 4.79 -8.70 11.67
CA ALA A 50 4.38 -9.02 13.03
C ALA A 50 2.86 -8.94 13.17
N GLU A 51 2.26 -8.01 12.42
CA GLU A 51 0.85 -7.82 12.56
C GLU A 51 0.02 -8.73 11.67
N THR A 52 0.46 -9.04 10.51
CA THR A 52 -0.37 -9.72 9.54
C THR A 52 0.22 -11.02 9.02
N GLY A 53 1.38 -11.42 9.51
CA GLY A 53 2.05 -12.60 8.98
C GLY A 53 2.86 -12.22 7.76
N HIS A 54 3.39 -13.19 7.09
CA HIS A 54 4.27 -12.89 5.96
C HIS A 54 3.48 -12.35 4.78
N VAL A 55 3.89 -11.21 4.28
CA VAL A 55 3.33 -10.67 3.06
C VAL A 55 4.47 -10.21 2.19
N GLY A 56 4.32 -10.39 0.92
CA GLY A 56 5.35 -9.96 -0.01
C GLY A 56 5.41 -8.45 -0.10
N VAL A 57 6.59 -7.92 -0.31
CA VAL A 57 6.75 -6.48 -0.45
C VAL A 57 7.76 -6.22 -1.54
N THR A 58 7.50 -5.19 -2.34
CA THR A 58 8.46 -4.70 -3.32
C THR A 58 8.98 -3.38 -2.79
N VAL A 59 10.29 -3.21 -2.80
CA VAL A 59 10.91 -2.01 -2.29
C VAL A 59 11.66 -1.33 -3.42
N VAL A 60 11.40 -0.05 -3.62
CA VAL A 60 12.09 0.72 -4.64
C VAL A 60 12.73 1.90 -3.92
N GLU A 61 14.01 2.11 -4.17
CA GLU A 61 14.69 3.26 -3.60
C GLU A 61 14.19 4.52 -4.27
N ALA A 62 14.02 5.56 -3.51
CA ALA A 62 13.46 6.80 -4.03
C ALA A 62 14.15 7.97 -3.35
N ILE A 63 13.95 9.14 -3.90
CA ILE A 63 14.47 10.37 -3.36
C ILE A 63 13.29 11.27 -3.09
N GLY A 64 13.19 11.76 -1.90
CA GLY A 64 12.09 12.64 -1.54
C GLY A 64 12.51 14.08 -1.50
N HIS A 65 11.61 14.96 -1.88
CA HIS A 65 11.82 16.40 -1.76
C HIS A 65 10.49 16.95 -1.23
N GLY A 66 10.49 17.42 -0.01
CA GLY A 66 9.25 17.88 0.54
C GLY A 66 9.48 18.63 1.81
N ARG A 67 8.62 18.37 2.79
CA ARG A 67 8.67 19.15 3.97
C ARG A 67 9.77 18.79 4.91
N GLN A 68 10.43 17.64 4.76
CA GLN A 68 11.45 17.22 5.68
C GLN A 68 12.61 18.16 5.57
N ARG A 69 13.01 18.78 6.68
CA ARG A 69 14.12 19.62 6.68
C ARG A 69 15.04 19.13 7.72
N GLY A 70 16.07 19.69 7.93
CA GLY A 70 16.89 19.36 9.05
C GLY A 70 18.05 18.48 8.77
N VAL A 71 18.22 18.03 7.58
CA VAL A 71 19.41 17.32 7.25
C VAL A 71 20.37 18.37 6.71
N THR A 72 21.37 18.72 7.47
CA THR A 72 22.32 19.73 7.05
C THR A 72 23.68 19.08 6.91
N HIS A 73 24.47 19.62 6.02
CA HIS A 73 25.82 19.15 5.80
C HIS A 73 26.77 20.33 5.92
N GLU A 74 27.96 20.07 6.47
CA GLU A 74 28.91 21.13 6.58
C GLU A 74 30.06 20.83 5.67
N TYR A 75 30.47 21.76 4.85
CA TYR A 75 31.58 21.56 3.94
C TYR A 75 32.35 22.85 3.88
N ARG A 76 33.59 22.78 4.28
CA ARG A 76 34.47 23.94 4.27
C ARG A 76 33.87 25.10 5.08
N GLY A 77 33.31 24.78 6.23
CA GLY A 77 32.77 25.81 7.09
C GLY A 77 31.44 26.35 6.69
N ARG A 78 30.83 25.80 5.63
CA ARG A 78 29.52 26.24 5.22
C ARG A 78 28.53 25.15 5.50
N VAL A 79 27.33 25.52 5.90
CA VAL A 79 26.28 24.57 6.22
C VAL A 79 25.29 24.57 5.07
N PHE A 80 25.00 23.40 4.54
CA PHE A 80 24.05 23.26 3.46
C PHE A 80 22.90 22.40 3.93
N GLU A 81 21.70 22.76 3.52
CA GLU A 81 20.53 21.99 3.88
C GLU A 81 20.17 21.10 2.70
N SER A 82 20.06 19.82 2.93
CA SER A 82 19.76 18.92 1.85
C SER A 82 18.24 18.91 1.64
N ARG A 83 17.81 19.08 0.41
CA ARG A 83 16.40 19.10 0.09
C ARG A 83 15.94 17.80 -0.50
N PHE A 84 16.86 16.92 -0.88
CA PHE A 84 16.53 15.65 -1.46
C PHE A 84 17.06 14.57 -0.52
N LEU A 85 16.15 13.78 0.01
CA LEU A 85 16.51 12.82 1.04
C LEU A 85 16.19 11.41 0.61
N PRO A 86 16.96 10.43 1.08
CA PRO A 86 16.72 9.05 0.70
C PRO A 86 15.42 8.53 1.27
N LYS A 87 14.61 7.97 0.41
CA LYS A 87 13.34 7.39 0.78
C LYS A 87 13.23 6.03 0.14
N ALA A 88 12.18 5.34 0.44
CA ALA A 88 11.85 4.09 -0.25
C ALA A 88 10.36 4.05 -0.47
N LEU A 89 9.97 3.47 -1.59
CA LEU A 89 8.58 3.21 -1.88
C LEU A 89 8.36 1.73 -1.66
N LEU A 90 7.44 1.40 -0.77
CA LEU A 90 7.11 0.02 -0.49
C LEU A 90 5.74 -0.26 -1.09
N THR A 91 5.60 -1.40 -1.72
CA THR A 91 4.34 -1.80 -2.33
C THR A 91 3.98 -3.17 -1.83
N PHE A 92 2.78 -3.27 -1.23
CA PHE A 92 2.23 -4.53 -0.76
C PHE A 92 0.92 -4.74 -1.52
N VAL A 93 0.66 -5.96 -1.96
CA VAL A 93 -0.63 -6.28 -2.57
C VAL A 93 -1.24 -7.33 -1.68
N VAL A 94 -2.34 -7.01 -1.04
CA VAL A 94 -2.89 -7.85 0.02
C VAL A 94 -4.39 -7.97 -0.15
N GLU A 95 -4.96 -8.96 0.49
CA GLU A 95 -6.39 -9.09 0.49
C GLU A 95 -6.98 -7.95 1.29
N ASP A 96 -8.18 -7.54 0.92
CA ASP A 96 -8.83 -6.43 1.58
C ASP A 96 -8.94 -6.63 3.08
N SER A 97 -9.11 -7.86 3.51
CA SER A 97 -9.35 -8.13 4.91
C SER A 97 -8.20 -7.71 5.80
N ILE A 98 -6.98 -7.64 5.27
CA ILE A 98 -5.86 -7.25 6.11
C ILE A 98 -5.30 -5.89 5.73
N ALA A 99 -5.87 -5.23 4.72
CA ALA A 99 -5.30 -3.98 4.23
C ALA A 99 -5.25 -2.92 5.33
N HIS A 100 -6.31 -2.83 6.14
CA HIS A 100 -6.33 -1.82 7.19
C HIS A 100 -5.22 -2.06 8.22
N ALA A 101 -4.99 -3.32 8.56
CA ALA A 101 -3.93 -3.65 9.51
C ALA A 101 -2.56 -3.33 8.94
N VAL A 102 -2.38 -3.54 7.64
CA VAL A 102 -1.11 -3.20 6.99
C VAL A 102 -0.88 -1.70 7.05
N VAL A 103 -1.91 -0.90 6.72
CA VAL A 103 -1.78 0.55 6.77
C VAL A 103 -1.43 1.02 8.19
N ALA A 104 -2.11 0.47 9.19
CA ALA A 104 -1.87 0.89 10.56
C ALA A 104 -0.45 0.53 11.00
N ALA A 105 0.02 -0.65 10.63
CA ALA A 105 1.36 -1.07 11.01
C ALA A 105 2.41 -0.18 10.36
N ILE A 106 2.19 0.16 9.08
CA ILE A 106 3.13 1.02 8.39
C ILE A 106 3.16 2.40 9.05
N ALA A 107 2.00 2.97 9.27
CA ALA A 107 1.94 4.33 9.81
C ALA A 107 2.61 4.41 11.17
N ASP A 108 2.41 3.37 11.97
CA ASP A 108 3.02 3.38 13.29
C ASP A 108 4.54 3.21 13.20
N ALA A 109 5.00 2.28 12.41
CA ALA A 109 6.42 1.96 12.34
C ALA A 109 7.23 2.99 11.58
N ALA A 110 6.59 3.74 10.70
CA ALA A 110 7.32 4.71 9.88
C ALA A 110 7.68 5.97 10.65
N ARG A 111 7.08 6.19 11.80
CA ARG A 111 7.39 7.41 12.56
C ARG A 111 8.81 7.36 13.06
N SER A 112 9.54 8.40 12.78
CA SER A 112 10.94 8.44 13.14
C SER A 112 11.22 9.30 14.34
N GLY A 113 10.21 10.01 14.85
CA GLY A 113 10.44 10.96 15.92
C GLY A 113 10.79 12.34 15.45
N HIS A 114 10.96 12.53 14.15
CA HIS A 114 11.21 13.86 13.62
C HIS A 114 9.90 14.58 13.43
N GLU A 115 9.99 15.88 13.28
CA GLU A 115 8.78 16.66 13.21
C GLU A 115 8.06 16.52 11.91
N SER A 116 8.70 16.13 10.87
CA SER A 116 8.05 16.03 9.58
C SER A 116 8.82 15.06 8.73
N GLY A 117 8.25 14.71 7.63
CA GLY A 117 8.98 13.92 6.66
C GLY A 117 8.95 12.43 6.85
N ASP A 118 8.04 11.92 7.67
CA ASP A 118 7.97 10.48 7.86
C ASP A 118 7.29 9.75 6.70
N GLY A 119 6.80 10.48 5.73
CA GLY A 119 6.21 9.86 4.54
C GLY A 119 4.72 9.72 4.65
N ILE A 120 4.17 9.00 3.70
CA ILE A 120 2.72 8.80 3.64
C ILE A 120 2.45 7.37 3.21
N VAL A 121 1.24 6.90 3.50
CA VAL A 121 0.80 5.59 3.06
C VAL A 121 -0.57 5.76 2.42
N TRP A 122 -0.84 5.00 1.38
CA TRP A 122 -2.13 5.08 0.70
C TRP A 122 -2.52 3.73 0.17
N THR A 123 -3.79 3.59 -0.21
CA THR A 123 -4.29 2.34 -0.74
C THR A 123 -4.96 2.58 -2.08
N THR A 124 -4.95 1.58 -2.90
CA THR A 124 -5.59 1.60 -4.20
C THR A 124 -6.28 0.28 -4.42
N PRO A 125 -7.55 0.27 -4.79
CA PRO A 125 -8.21 -0.99 -5.12
C PRO A 125 -7.60 -1.58 -6.38
N ILE A 126 -7.44 -2.88 -6.39
CA ILE A 126 -6.88 -3.57 -7.54
C ILE A 126 -7.94 -4.48 -8.11
N ALA A 127 -8.14 -4.38 -9.42
CA ALA A 127 -9.20 -5.16 -10.05
C ALA A 127 -8.88 -6.65 -10.03
N SER A 128 -7.65 -7.02 -10.25
CA SER A 128 -7.30 -8.43 -10.22
C SER A 128 -5.81 -8.56 -10.07
N VAL A 129 -5.38 -9.65 -9.49
CA VAL A 129 -3.97 -9.94 -9.32
C VAL A 129 -3.79 -11.42 -9.63
N THR A 130 -2.81 -11.73 -10.43
CA THR A 130 -2.53 -13.10 -10.80
C THR A 130 -1.13 -13.47 -10.35
N HIS A 131 -1.01 -14.61 -9.71
CA HIS A 131 0.30 -15.11 -9.33
C HIS A 131 1.03 -15.60 -10.55
N ASN A 132 2.24 -15.13 -10.75
CA ASN A 132 3.01 -15.55 -11.92
C ASN A 132 3.29 -17.04 -11.90
N ARG A 133 3.56 -17.60 -10.75
CA ARG A 133 3.93 -18.99 -10.70
C ARG A 133 2.79 -19.92 -11.05
N THR A 134 1.60 -19.61 -10.62
CA THR A 134 0.49 -20.54 -10.81
C THR A 134 -0.48 -20.13 -11.88
N GLY A 135 -0.47 -18.86 -12.29
CA GLY A 135 -1.46 -18.35 -13.23
C GLY A 135 -2.83 -18.18 -12.60
N LEU A 136 -2.93 -18.25 -11.27
CA LEU A 136 -4.22 -18.15 -10.60
C LEU A 136 -4.34 -16.84 -9.83
N PRO A 137 -5.55 -16.38 -9.62
CA PRO A 137 -5.74 -15.12 -8.92
C PRO A 137 -5.32 -15.22 -7.48
N LEU A 138 -4.91 -14.09 -6.93
CA LEU A 138 -4.60 -14.00 -5.54
C LEU A 138 -5.87 -14.31 -4.75
N GLY A 139 -5.73 -15.06 -3.71
CA GLY A 139 -6.87 -15.43 -2.90
C GLY A 139 -7.45 -16.76 -3.26
N GLU A 140 -7.16 -17.20 -4.50
CA GLU A 140 -7.60 -18.48 -4.88
C GLU A 140 -6.52 -19.50 -4.77
N VAL A 141 -5.30 -19.09 -4.64
CA VAL A 141 -4.23 -19.98 -4.56
C VAL A 141 -4.16 -20.56 -3.21
N GLU A 142 -4.05 -21.87 -3.14
CA GLU A 142 -3.97 -22.42 -1.96
C GLU A 142 -2.83 -22.08 -1.24
N VAL A 143 -2.83 -21.96 -0.14
CA VAL A 143 -1.78 -21.56 0.52
C VAL A 143 -0.88 -22.61 0.61
N GLY A 144 -0.39 -23.03 0.22
CA GLY A 144 0.45 -24.09 0.28
C GLY A 144 1.77 -23.74 0.20
#